data_086bff0e0ee8de1d184e56e8f1d7fb54
#
_entry.id   086bff0e0ee8de1d184e56e8f1d7fb54
#
_cell.length_a   1.000
_cell.length_b   1.000
_cell.length_c   1.000
_cell.angle_alpha   90.00
_cell.angle_beta   90.00
_cell.angle_gamma   90.00
#
_symmetry.space_group_name_H-M   'P 1'
#
loop_
_entity.id
_entity.type
_entity.pdbx_description
1 polymer ?
#
loop_
_entity_poly.entity_id
_entity_poly.type
_entity_poly.pdbx_seq_one_letter_code
_entity_poly.pdbx_strand_id
1 'polypeptide(L)'
;MQINSNMDKNLAKAMNKVSLPKRSRSYELCVRGDALRFAKLFQESVRCYLDSIMIDRNHQEAYFGLATSYKYLNNYPKAIKTLKKLTEIDDKNDKYFYELGVCYLSDGKPAEAIPHLVQSIVINRENLEAQIQLAIAHELVDESELSLMIYNKLIETNPEFLKAYYNKAAMLMGLGDFEEASKTFFQLIKRNPDYYKAYLGIAMSFDKLEKYSDAIRYYRKFLELKSFSEDALFARQRIKELKEIIPAKKEPYLKLI
;
A
#
# COMPACT_ATOMS: atom_id res chain seq x y z
N MET A 1 18.58 -24.31 -20.17
CA MET A 1 19.50 -23.15 -20.09
C MET A 1 19.93 -22.54 -21.43
N GLN A 2 19.46 -23.02 -22.58
CA GLN A 2 19.83 -22.48 -23.90
C GLN A 2 18.82 -21.51 -24.56
N ILE A 3 17.61 -21.36 -24.00
CA ILE A 3 16.56 -20.52 -24.60
C ILE A 3 16.77 -19.01 -24.32
N ASN A 4 17.37 -18.64 -23.19
CA ASN A 4 17.62 -17.23 -22.84
C ASN A 4 18.75 -16.57 -23.66
N SER A 5 19.74 -17.33 -24.10
CA SER A 5 20.88 -16.80 -24.88
C SER A 5 20.51 -16.36 -26.30
N ASN A 6 19.51 -16.98 -26.91
CA ASN A 6 19.07 -16.64 -28.27
C ASN A 6 18.09 -15.43 -28.29
N MET A 7 17.28 -15.27 -27.25
CA MET A 7 16.38 -14.12 -27.14
C MET A 7 17.18 -12.82 -26.90
N ASP A 8 18.24 -12.88 -26.07
CA ASP A 8 19.13 -11.72 -25.83
C ASP A 8 19.93 -11.35 -27.08
N LYS A 9 20.39 -12.32 -27.88
CA LYS A 9 21.10 -12.06 -29.14
C LYS A 9 20.21 -11.48 -30.24
N ASN A 10 18.95 -11.86 -30.30
CA ASN A 10 17.99 -11.33 -31.26
C ASN A 10 17.50 -9.93 -30.87
N LEU A 11 17.32 -9.67 -29.59
CA LEU A 11 17.02 -8.32 -29.05
C LEU A 11 18.20 -7.37 -29.29
N ALA A 12 19.44 -7.80 -29.02
CA ALA A 12 20.65 -7.04 -29.28
C ALA A 12 20.87 -6.74 -30.78
N LYS A 13 20.55 -7.71 -31.66
CA LYS A 13 20.63 -7.52 -33.12
C LYS A 13 19.56 -6.59 -33.67
N ALA A 14 18.36 -6.58 -33.09
CA ALA A 14 17.29 -5.65 -33.49
C ALA A 14 17.63 -4.21 -33.05
N MET A 15 18.25 -4.03 -31.89
CA MET A 15 18.64 -2.72 -31.35
C MET A 15 19.86 -2.09 -32.04
N ASN A 16 20.74 -2.88 -32.71
CA ASN A 16 21.96 -2.39 -33.36
C ASN A 16 21.75 -1.85 -34.80
N LYS A 17 20.54 -1.82 -35.33
CA LYS A 17 20.31 -1.47 -36.74
C LYS A 17 19.87 -0.03 -37.03
N VAL A 18 19.71 0.81 -36.00
CA VAL A 18 19.32 2.22 -36.20
C VAL A 18 20.29 3.12 -35.45
N SER A 19 21.15 3.85 -36.17
CA SER A 19 21.97 4.92 -35.58
C SER A 19 21.10 6.13 -35.29
N LEU A 20 20.54 6.17 -34.10
CA LEU A 20 19.66 7.22 -33.63
C LEU A 20 20.46 8.37 -32.95
N PRO A 21 20.00 9.65 -32.97
CA PRO A 21 20.70 10.78 -32.34
C PRO A 21 20.87 10.57 -30.83
N LYS A 22 21.80 11.26 -30.16
CA LYS A 22 22.13 11.07 -28.72
C LYS A 22 20.91 10.98 -27.80
N ARG A 23 19.86 11.74 -28.05
CA ARG A 23 18.59 11.70 -27.33
C ARG A 23 17.92 10.33 -27.41
N SER A 24 18.11 9.59 -28.50
CA SER A 24 17.58 8.27 -28.71
C SER A 24 18.36 7.19 -27.92
N ARG A 25 19.65 7.35 -27.70
CA ARG A 25 20.44 6.39 -26.90
C ARG A 25 20.07 6.43 -25.43
N SER A 26 19.81 7.62 -24.88
CA SER A 26 19.25 7.75 -23.51
C SER A 26 17.91 7.06 -23.40
N TYR A 27 17.03 7.27 -24.38
CA TYR A 27 15.71 6.63 -24.43
C TYR A 27 15.80 5.09 -24.56
N GLU A 28 16.67 4.57 -25.44
CA GLU A 28 16.90 3.13 -25.56
C GLU A 28 17.36 2.48 -24.25
N LEU A 29 18.26 3.14 -23.52
CA LEU A 29 18.72 2.68 -22.21
C LEU A 29 17.58 2.72 -21.17
N CYS A 30 16.72 3.74 -21.23
CA CYS A 30 15.55 3.82 -20.37
C CYS A 30 14.56 2.65 -20.66
N VAL A 31 14.23 2.42 -21.93
CA VAL A 31 13.36 1.30 -22.35
C VAL A 31 13.96 -0.06 -21.94
N ARG A 32 15.27 -0.23 -22.06
CA ARG A 32 15.96 -1.43 -21.58
C ARG A 32 15.84 -1.56 -20.06
N GLY A 33 16.01 -0.45 -19.34
CA GLY A 33 15.80 -0.40 -17.88
C GLY A 33 14.40 -0.83 -17.50
N ASP A 34 13.37 -0.36 -18.23
CA ASP A 34 11.98 -0.76 -18.03
C ASP A 34 11.77 -2.27 -18.26
N ALA A 35 12.29 -2.81 -19.35
CA ALA A 35 12.21 -4.24 -19.63
C ALA A 35 12.86 -5.09 -18.52
N LEU A 36 14.02 -4.69 -18.02
CA LEU A 36 14.69 -5.35 -16.90
C LEU A 36 13.89 -5.24 -15.60
N ARG A 37 13.31 -4.07 -15.31
CA ARG A 37 12.46 -3.85 -14.14
C ARG A 37 11.19 -4.72 -14.19
N PHE A 38 10.54 -4.83 -15.35
CA PHE A 38 9.41 -5.76 -15.54
C PHE A 38 9.81 -7.22 -15.36
N ALA A 39 11.04 -7.58 -15.77
CA ALA A 39 11.61 -8.91 -15.52
C ALA A 39 12.09 -9.10 -14.06
N LYS A 40 11.86 -8.10 -13.17
CA LYS A 40 12.31 -8.08 -11.76
C LYS A 40 13.84 -8.11 -11.57
N LEU A 41 14.60 -7.80 -12.62
CA LEU A 41 16.05 -7.64 -12.59
C LEU A 41 16.41 -6.20 -12.18
N PHE A 42 16.09 -5.86 -10.92
CA PHE A 42 16.14 -4.49 -10.45
C PHE A 42 17.55 -3.89 -10.40
N GLN A 43 18.58 -4.70 -10.10
CA GLN A 43 19.97 -4.22 -10.05
C GLN A 43 20.49 -3.85 -11.44
N GLU A 44 20.16 -4.65 -12.45
CA GLU A 44 20.49 -4.42 -13.85
C GLU A 44 19.72 -3.22 -14.41
N SER A 45 18.43 -3.09 -14.04
CA SER A 45 17.64 -1.93 -14.45
C SER A 45 18.21 -0.62 -13.92
N VAL A 46 18.71 -0.59 -12.66
CA VAL A 46 19.40 0.56 -12.08
C VAL A 46 20.55 1.02 -12.92
N ARG A 47 21.41 0.10 -13.44
CA ARG A 47 22.54 0.44 -14.32
C ARG A 47 22.06 1.12 -15.60
N CYS A 48 21.06 0.54 -16.25
CA CYS A 48 20.52 1.11 -17.49
C CYS A 48 19.95 2.52 -17.29
N TYR A 49 19.22 2.77 -16.20
CA TYR A 49 18.69 4.09 -15.90
C TYR A 49 19.81 5.10 -15.56
N LEU A 50 20.84 4.69 -14.81
CA LEU A 50 22.00 5.56 -14.54
C LEU A 50 22.73 5.94 -15.83
N ASP A 51 22.95 4.99 -16.74
CA ASP A 51 23.55 5.26 -18.03
C ASP A 51 22.69 6.19 -18.89
N SER A 52 21.37 6.04 -18.86
CA SER A 52 20.41 6.92 -19.50
C SER A 52 20.53 8.36 -18.97
N ILE A 53 20.56 8.53 -17.65
CA ILE A 53 20.67 9.82 -16.96
C ILE A 53 22.05 10.48 -17.20
N MET A 54 23.12 9.68 -17.35
CA MET A 54 24.43 10.22 -17.71
C MET A 54 24.45 10.86 -19.10
N ILE A 55 23.64 10.37 -20.03
CA ILE A 55 23.52 10.92 -21.39
C ILE A 55 22.57 12.12 -21.41
N ASP A 56 21.42 12.01 -20.74
CA ASP A 56 20.42 13.07 -20.62
C ASP A 56 20.06 13.28 -19.14
N ARG A 57 20.61 14.34 -18.55
CA ARG A 57 20.43 14.69 -17.14
C ARG A 57 19.02 15.13 -16.78
N ASN A 58 18.16 15.37 -17.77
CA ASN A 58 16.77 15.80 -17.58
C ASN A 58 15.77 14.70 -18.00
N HIS A 59 16.23 13.46 -18.22
CA HIS A 59 15.38 12.35 -18.62
C HIS A 59 14.51 11.89 -17.44
N GLN A 60 13.32 12.46 -17.32
CA GLN A 60 12.41 12.25 -16.18
C GLN A 60 12.02 10.79 -16.03
N GLU A 61 11.68 10.09 -17.12
CA GLU A 61 11.29 8.67 -17.12
C GLU A 61 12.41 7.78 -16.58
N ALA A 62 13.67 8.10 -16.90
CA ALA A 62 14.81 7.34 -16.38
C ALA A 62 15.00 7.55 -14.87
N TYR A 63 14.82 8.79 -14.38
CA TYR A 63 14.83 9.05 -12.93
C TYR A 63 13.70 8.32 -12.23
N PHE A 64 12.49 8.34 -12.78
CA PHE A 64 11.34 7.66 -12.19
C PHE A 64 11.52 6.14 -12.15
N GLY A 65 12.02 5.55 -13.25
CA GLY A 65 12.36 4.14 -13.34
C GLY A 65 13.47 3.74 -12.34
N LEU A 66 14.50 4.58 -12.19
CA LEU A 66 15.59 4.42 -11.23
C LEU A 66 15.08 4.41 -9.80
N ALA A 67 14.27 5.40 -9.43
CA ALA A 67 13.67 5.51 -8.10
C ALA A 67 12.79 4.29 -7.78
N THR A 68 11.97 3.87 -8.75
CA THR A 68 11.12 2.68 -8.64
C THR A 68 11.95 1.42 -8.44
N SER A 69 13.06 1.27 -9.16
CA SER A 69 13.96 0.12 -9.01
C SER A 69 14.63 0.10 -7.64
N TYR A 70 15.07 1.26 -7.13
CA TYR A 70 15.60 1.37 -5.77
C TYR A 70 14.52 1.03 -4.71
N LYS A 71 13.27 1.43 -4.92
CA LYS A 71 12.15 1.07 -4.04
C LYS A 71 11.95 -0.45 -3.96
N TYR A 72 11.97 -1.16 -5.10
CA TYR A 72 11.89 -2.63 -5.12
C TYR A 72 13.11 -3.33 -4.49
N LEU A 73 14.25 -2.67 -4.47
CA LEU A 73 15.45 -3.14 -3.76
C LEU A 73 15.45 -2.74 -2.27
N ASN A 74 14.35 -2.15 -1.77
CA ASN A 74 14.24 -1.58 -0.42
C ASN A 74 15.31 -0.54 -0.08
N ASN A 75 15.93 0.07 -1.11
CA ASN A 75 16.93 1.12 -0.94
C ASN A 75 16.24 2.50 -0.96
N TYR A 76 15.43 2.75 0.06
CA TYR A 76 14.64 3.97 0.18
C TYR A 76 15.48 5.25 0.19
N PRO A 77 16.66 5.31 0.86
CA PRO A 77 17.50 6.52 0.80
C PRO A 77 17.91 6.92 -0.61
N LYS A 78 18.26 5.93 -1.48
CA LYS A 78 18.58 6.22 -2.88
C LYS A 78 17.35 6.57 -3.69
N ALA A 79 16.21 5.93 -3.44
CA ALA A 79 14.94 6.26 -4.07
C ALA A 79 14.53 7.72 -3.74
N ILE A 80 14.59 8.12 -2.48
CA ILE A 80 14.31 9.48 -1.99
C ILE A 80 15.22 10.51 -2.67
N LYS A 81 16.55 10.25 -2.68
CA LYS A 81 17.50 11.14 -3.35
C LYS A 81 17.17 11.32 -4.84
N THR A 82 16.80 10.25 -5.51
CA THR A 82 16.45 10.25 -6.93
C THR A 82 15.13 11.00 -7.18
N LEU A 83 14.12 10.77 -6.35
CA LEU A 83 12.82 11.45 -6.46
C LEU A 83 12.90 12.94 -6.14
N LYS A 84 13.72 13.35 -5.14
CA LYS A 84 14.00 14.77 -4.90
C LYS A 84 14.56 15.45 -6.14
N LYS A 85 15.52 14.79 -6.82
CA LYS A 85 16.04 15.34 -8.07
C LYS A 85 14.96 15.43 -9.15
N LEU A 86 14.07 14.48 -9.21
CA LEU A 86 12.97 14.45 -10.17
C LEU A 86 11.96 15.57 -9.90
N THR A 87 11.61 15.83 -8.61
CA THR A 87 10.74 16.95 -8.24
C THR A 87 11.37 18.33 -8.47
N GLU A 88 12.71 18.43 -8.54
CA GLU A 88 13.41 19.66 -8.98
C GLU A 88 13.33 19.87 -10.50
N ILE A 89 13.28 18.79 -11.29
CA ILE A 89 13.17 18.85 -12.76
C ILE A 89 11.73 19.21 -13.17
N ASP A 90 10.73 18.63 -12.48
CA ASP A 90 9.32 18.87 -12.74
C ASP A 90 8.56 18.95 -11.39
N ASP A 91 8.25 20.17 -11.00
CA ASP A 91 7.56 20.50 -9.73
C ASP A 91 6.02 20.48 -9.86
N LYS A 92 5.49 20.11 -11.05
CA LYS A 92 4.04 20.08 -11.34
C LYS A 92 3.47 18.66 -11.44
N ASN A 93 4.28 17.64 -11.28
CA ASN A 93 3.85 16.26 -11.38
C ASN A 93 3.53 15.69 -10.01
N ASP A 94 2.25 15.52 -9.70
CA ASP A 94 1.76 15.00 -8.43
C ASP A 94 2.29 13.61 -8.08
N LYS A 95 2.53 12.75 -9.10
CA LYS A 95 3.04 11.39 -8.90
C LYS A 95 4.45 11.37 -8.30
N TYR A 96 5.29 12.34 -8.65
CA TYR A 96 6.66 12.41 -8.13
C TYR A 96 6.66 12.73 -6.64
N PHE A 97 5.82 13.68 -6.23
CA PHE A 97 5.63 14.02 -4.82
C PHE A 97 4.96 12.88 -4.04
N TYR A 98 3.96 12.23 -4.63
CA TYR A 98 3.32 11.04 -4.05
C TYR A 98 4.34 9.93 -3.77
N GLU A 99 5.13 9.54 -4.78
CA GLU A 99 6.14 8.48 -4.63
C GLU A 99 7.24 8.86 -3.65
N LEU A 100 7.60 10.15 -3.58
CA LEU A 100 8.57 10.66 -2.60
C LEU A 100 8.02 10.51 -1.17
N GLY A 101 6.76 10.89 -0.94
CA GLY A 101 6.09 10.67 0.34
C GLY A 101 6.02 9.21 0.73
N VAL A 102 5.62 8.33 -0.22
CA VAL A 102 5.58 6.88 0.00
C VAL A 102 6.96 6.30 0.34
N CYS A 103 8.01 6.78 -0.32
CA CYS A 103 9.39 6.35 0.00
C CYS A 103 9.82 6.79 1.40
N TYR A 104 9.43 7.98 1.84
CA TYR A 104 9.70 8.44 3.21
C TYR A 104 8.95 7.60 4.25
N LEU A 105 7.67 7.27 4.01
CA LEU A 105 6.91 6.36 4.88
C LEU A 105 7.58 4.99 4.98
N SER A 106 8.02 4.44 3.85
CA SER A 106 8.70 3.15 3.80
C SER A 106 10.08 3.16 4.46
N ASP A 107 10.74 4.33 4.53
CA ASP A 107 12.02 4.55 5.24
C ASP A 107 11.81 4.82 6.75
N GLY A 108 10.58 4.74 7.26
CA GLY A 108 10.25 5.00 8.66
C GLY A 108 10.31 6.47 9.06
N LYS A 109 10.09 7.39 8.12
CA LYS A 109 10.16 8.84 8.28
C LYS A 109 8.82 9.50 7.94
N PRO A 110 7.75 9.25 8.73
CA PRO A 110 6.42 9.75 8.41
C PRO A 110 6.31 11.29 8.46
N ALA A 111 7.00 11.94 9.37
CA ALA A 111 6.99 13.40 9.44
C ALA A 111 7.54 14.07 8.17
N GLU A 112 8.59 13.50 7.58
CA GLU A 112 9.16 13.97 6.32
C GLU A 112 8.28 13.64 5.10
N ALA A 113 7.42 12.62 5.19
CA ALA A 113 6.49 12.27 4.12
C ALA A 113 5.37 13.31 3.96
N ILE A 114 4.87 13.88 5.05
CA ILE A 114 3.71 14.78 5.10
C ILE A 114 3.81 15.93 4.08
N PRO A 115 4.85 16.78 4.06
CA PRO A 115 4.91 17.91 3.14
C PRO A 115 4.87 17.48 1.67
N HIS A 116 5.44 16.33 1.32
CA HIS A 116 5.43 15.82 -0.05
C HIS A 116 4.06 15.27 -0.44
N LEU A 117 3.38 14.57 0.46
CA LEU A 117 2.00 14.10 0.22
C LEU A 117 1.03 15.28 0.09
N VAL A 118 1.19 16.30 0.93
CA VAL A 118 0.41 17.55 0.81
C VAL A 118 0.67 18.21 -0.55
N GLN A 119 1.91 18.31 -1.01
CA GLN A 119 2.23 18.87 -2.31
C GLN A 119 1.60 18.08 -3.46
N SER A 120 1.63 16.74 -3.39
CA SER A 120 0.93 15.88 -4.36
C SER A 120 -0.56 16.22 -4.43
N ILE A 121 -1.23 16.38 -3.28
CA ILE A 121 -2.66 16.70 -3.19
C ILE A 121 -2.95 18.14 -3.66
N VAL A 122 -2.05 19.09 -3.41
CA VAL A 122 -2.18 20.47 -3.91
C VAL A 122 -2.16 20.50 -5.44
N ILE A 123 -1.27 19.71 -6.07
CA ILE A 123 -1.18 19.60 -7.52
C ILE A 123 -2.38 18.85 -8.09
N ASN A 124 -2.77 17.75 -7.47
CA ASN A 124 -3.88 16.89 -7.92
C ASN A 124 -4.78 16.52 -6.74
N ARG A 125 -5.88 17.24 -6.57
CA ARG A 125 -6.85 17.03 -5.49
C ARG A 125 -7.60 15.70 -5.60
N GLU A 126 -7.61 15.08 -6.78
CA GLU A 126 -8.26 13.79 -7.03
C GLU A 126 -7.32 12.59 -6.77
N ASN A 127 -6.09 12.83 -6.33
CA ASN A 127 -5.17 11.77 -5.95
C ASN A 127 -5.59 11.18 -4.58
N LEU A 128 -6.59 10.28 -4.59
CA LEU A 128 -7.12 9.64 -3.39
C LEU A 128 -6.08 8.79 -2.67
N GLU A 129 -5.14 8.19 -3.41
CA GLU A 129 -4.04 7.42 -2.82
C GLU A 129 -3.10 8.33 -2.01
N ALA A 130 -2.81 9.53 -2.49
CA ALA A 130 -1.99 10.49 -1.74
C ALA A 130 -2.69 10.93 -0.44
N GLN A 131 -4.01 11.11 -0.48
CA GLN A 131 -4.80 11.44 0.72
C GLN A 131 -4.80 10.29 1.74
N ILE A 132 -4.90 9.03 1.30
CA ILE A 132 -4.74 7.86 2.17
C ILE A 132 -3.35 7.83 2.81
N GLN A 133 -2.29 8.03 2.01
CA GLN A 133 -0.92 8.01 2.55
C GLN A 133 -0.68 9.17 3.52
N LEU A 134 -1.30 10.33 3.29
CA LEU A 134 -1.25 11.46 4.22
C LEU A 134 -1.94 11.12 5.54
N ALA A 135 -3.11 10.48 5.51
CA ALA A 135 -3.78 10.01 6.71
C ALA A 135 -2.92 9.00 7.49
N ILE A 136 -2.31 8.03 6.80
CA ILE A 136 -1.37 7.07 7.41
C ILE A 136 -0.14 7.80 8.00
N ALA A 137 0.39 8.81 7.31
CA ALA A 137 1.52 9.59 7.84
C ALA A 137 1.16 10.30 9.14
N HIS A 138 -0.02 10.91 9.24
CA HIS A 138 -0.53 11.54 10.46
C HIS A 138 -0.76 10.51 11.58
N GLU A 139 -1.29 9.32 11.26
CA GLU A 139 -1.43 8.23 12.23
C GLU A 139 -0.07 7.83 12.82
N LEU A 140 0.97 7.72 11.99
CA LEU A 140 2.32 7.30 12.40
C LEU A 140 3.09 8.36 13.21
N VAL A 141 2.63 9.62 13.21
CA VAL A 141 3.15 10.70 14.05
C VAL A 141 2.21 11.05 15.22
N ASP A 142 1.32 10.12 15.58
CA ASP A 142 0.34 10.24 16.66
C ASP A 142 -0.68 11.38 16.52
N GLU A 143 -0.90 11.88 15.29
CA GLU A 143 -1.89 12.89 14.96
C GLU A 143 -3.22 12.24 14.51
N SER A 144 -3.77 11.39 15.38
CA SER A 144 -4.92 10.54 15.10
C SER A 144 -6.17 11.31 14.69
N GLU A 145 -6.41 12.50 15.24
CA GLU A 145 -7.56 13.34 14.89
C GLU A 145 -7.50 13.82 13.43
N LEU A 146 -6.32 14.24 12.98
CA LEU A 146 -6.11 14.66 11.57
C LEU A 146 -6.30 13.50 10.62
N SER A 147 -5.77 12.33 10.96
CA SER A 147 -5.96 11.12 10.16
C SER A 147 -7.44 10.76 10.03
N LEU A 148 -8.20 10.73 11.13
CA LEU A 148 -9.64 10.46 11.11
C LEU A 148 -10.42 11.51 10.30
N MET A 149 -10.05 12.79 10.40
CA MET A 149 -10.66 13.86 9.60
C MET A 149 -10.46 13.63 8.10
N ILE A 150 -9.25 13.21 7.69
CA ILE A 150 -8.95 12.91 6.28
C ILE A 150 -9.77 11.70 5.81
N TYR A 151 -9.81 10.60 6.58
CA TYR A 151 -10.61 9.42 6.22
C TYR A 151 -12.10 9.75 6.12
N ASN A 152 -12.66 10.53 7.06
CA ASN A 152 -14.05 10.92 7.05
C ASN A 152 -14.37 11.73 5.78
N LYS A 153 -13.52 12.71 5.44
CA LYS A 153 -13.68 13.50 4.23
C LYS A 153 -13.59 12.65 2.95
N LEU A 154 -12.66 11.70 2.90
CA LEU A 154 -12.54 10.76 1.78
C LEU A 154 -13.82 9.94 1.60
N ILE A 155 -14.37 9.41 2.68
CA ILE A 155 -15.60 8.61 2.68
C ILE A 155 -16.82 9.44 2.26
N GLU A 156 -16.90 10.69 2.71
CA GLU A 156 -17.99 11.62 2.36
C GLU A 156 -17.96 12.00 0.88
N THR A 157 -16.77 12.36 0.37
CA THR A 157 -16.61 12.84 -1.02
C THR A 157 -16.51 11.72 -2.04
N ASN A 158 -16.02 10.53 -1.64
CA ASN A 158 -15.80 9.37 -2.49
C ASN A 158 -16.34 8.09 -1.83
N PRO A 159 -17.66 7.91 -1.73
CA PRO A 159 -18.27 6.80 -0.99
C PRO A 159 -17.91 5.40 -1.51
N GLU A 160 -17.48 5.29 -2.77
CA GLU A 160 -17.06 4.02 -3.39
C GLU A 160 -15.55 3.72 -3.21
N PHE A 161 -14.80 4.62 -2.55
CA PHE A 161 -13.38 4.40 -2.30
C PHE A 161 -13.15 3.51 -1.06
N LEU A 162 -13.29 2.21 -1.27
CA LEU A 162 -13.32 1.18 -0.21
C LEU A 162 -12.09 1.18 0.71
N LYS A 163 -10.92 1.59 0.21
CA LYS A 163 -9.68 1.69 1.00
C LYS A 163 -9.83 2.66 2.17
N ALA A 164 -10.58 3.77 2.01
CA ALA A 164 -10.77 4.75 3.08
C ALA A 164 -11.51 4.14 4.27
N TYR A 165 -12.56 3.34 4.02
CA TYR A 165 -13.28 2.62 5.07
C TYR A 165 -12.40 1.61 5.79
N TYR A 166 -11.64 0.82 5.01
CA TYR A 166 -10.78 -0.20 5.61
C TYR A 166 -9.71 0.42 6.51
N ASN A 167 -9.00 1.45 6.02
CA ASN A 167 -7.93 2.10 6.78
C ASN A 167 -8.47 2.85 8.00
N LYS A 168 -9.61 3.59 7.86
CA LYS A 168 -10.29 4.20 9.00
C LYS A 168 -10.63 3.17 10.07
N ALA A 169 -11.24 2.05 9.68
CA ALA A 169 -11.64 1.01 10.63
C ALA A 169 -10.43 0.33 11.29
N ALA A 170 -9.36 0.07 10.51
CA ALA A 170 -8.12 -0.50 11.05
C ALA A 170 -7.46 0.45 12.07
N MET A 171 -7.42 1.75 11.78
CA MET A 171 -6.93 2.77 12.70
C MET A 171 -7.77 2.83 13.98
N LEU A 172 -9.11 2.86 13.88
CA LEU A 172 -10.00 2.84 15.04
C LEU A 172 -9.79 1.59 15.92
N MET A 173 -9.52 0.42 15.31
CA MET A 173 -9.10 -0.77 16.06
C MET A 173 -7.79 -0.55 16.82
N GLY A 174 -6.82 0.10 16.20
CA GLY A 174 -5.54 0.46 16.83
C GLY A 174 -5.73 1.40 18.04
N LEU A 175 -6.69 2.33 17.95
CA LEU A 175 -7.08 3.25 19.04
C LEU A 175 -7.96 2.57 20.11
N GLY A 176 -8.41 1.33 19.91
CA GLY A 176 -9.29 0.62 20.83
C GLY A 176 -10.78 0.96 20.69
N ASP A 177 -11.16 1.78 19.74
CA ASP A 177 -12.58 2.09 19.45
C ASP A 177 -13.19 0.99 18.56
N PHE A 178 -13.38 -0.17 19.16
CA PHE A 178 -13.89 -1.37 18.46
C PHE A 178 -15.35 -1.22 18.03
N GLU A 179 -16.15 -0.41 18.72
CA GLU A 179 -17.52 -0.11 18.33
C GLU A 179 -17.56 0.62 16.99
N GLU A 180 -16.84 1.70 16.86
CA GLU A 180 -16.85 2.52 15.63
C GLU A 180 -16.11 1.82 14.51
N ALA A 181 -15.04 1.06 14.83
CA ALA A 181 -14.35 0.20 13.87
C ALA A 181 -15.31 -0.81 13.24
N SER A 182 -16.10 -1.54 14.06
CA SER A 182 -17.07 -2.51 13.56
C SER A 182 -18.13 -1.86 12.66
N LYS A 183 -18.67 -0.70 13.06
CA LYS A 183 -19.62 0.07 12.23
C LYS A 183 -19.03 0.47 10.88
N THR A 184 -17.78 0.92 10.87
CA THR A 184 -17.07 1.31 9.65
C THR A 184 -16.84 0.10 8.73
N PHE A 185 -16.46 -1.05 9.27
CA PHE A 185 -16.37 -2.30 8.51
C PHE A 185 -17.73 -2.76 7.99
N PHE A 186 -18.83 -2.57 8.74
CA PHE A 186 -20.18 -2.86 8.24
C PHE A 186 -20.54 -1.98 7.04
N GLN A 187 -20.18 -0.71 7.05
CA GLN A 187 -20.36 0.16 5.88
C GLN A 187 -19.56 -0.34 4.67
N LEU A 188 -18.36 -0.88 4.89
CA LEU A 188 -17.52 -1.45 3.84
C LEU A 188 -18.14 -2.72 3.22
N ILE A 189 -18.58 -3.70 4.02
CA ILE A 189 -19.20 -4.92 3.50
C ILE A 189 -20.57 -4.68 2.88
N LYS A 190 -21.29 -3.61 3.25
CA LYS A 190 -22.52 -3.19 2.58
C LYS A 190 -22.26 -2.77 1.13
N ARG A 191 -21.08 -2.18 0.85
CA ARG A 191 -20.64 -1.77 -0.49
C ARG A 191 -19.98 -2.91 -1.27
N ASN A 192 -19.15 -3.68 -0.61
CA ASN A 192 -18.49 -4.84 -1.18
C ASN A 192 -18.62 -6.04 -0.25
N PRO A 193 -19.64 -6.91 -0.47
CA PRO A 193 -19.85 -8.11 0.34
C PRO A 193 -18.71 -9.14 0.28
N ASP A 194 -17.86 -9.08 -0.73
CA ASP A 194 -16.73 -10.00 -0.89
C ASP A 194 -15.43 -9.49 -0.26
N TYR A 195 -15.47 -8.35 0.43
CA TYR A 195 -14.30 -7.76 1.08
C TYR A 195 -13.95 -8.54 2.37
N TYR A 196 -13.34 -9.73 2.21
CA TYR A 196 -13.09 -10.70 3.27
C TYR A 196 -12.36 -10.11 4.50
N LYS A 197 -11.41 -9.16 4.30
CA LYS A 197 -10.68 -8.52 5.41
C LYS A 197 -11.60 -7.74 6.35
N ALA A 198 -12.70 -7.18 5.83
CA ALA A 198 -13.65 -6.46 6.68
C ALA A 198 -14.40 -7.42 7.64
N TYR A 199 -14.74 -8.63 7.19
CA TYR A 199 -15.34 -9.64 8.07
C TYR A 199 -14.39 -10.07 9.20
N LEU A 200 -13.09 -10.19 8.90
CA LEU A 200 -12.08 -10.44 9.92
C LEU A 200 -12.01 -9.27 10.91
N GLY A 201 -11.99 -8.03 10.43
CA GLY A 201 -11.98 -6.83 11.26
C GLY A 201 -13.23 -6.73 12.16
N ILE A 202 -14.43 -7.03 11.63
CA ILE A 202 -15.67 -7.11 12.43
C ILE A 202 -15.55 -8.17 13.51
N ALA A 203 -15.06 -9.37 13.14
CA ALA A 203 -14.91 -10.47 14.09
C ALA A 203 -13.96 -10.11 15.24
N MET A 204 -12.81 -9.52 14.91
CA MET A 204 -11.83 -9.08 15.90
C MET A 204 -12.37 -7.96 16.79
N SER A 205 -13.13 -7.01 16.22
CA SER A 205 -13.77 -5.95 16.98
C SER A 205 -14.80 -6.51 17.97
N PHE A 206 -15.66 -7.43 17.56
CA PHE A 206 -16.61 -8.07 18.46
C PHE A 206 -15.93 -8.94 19.52
N ASP A 207 -14.82 -9.60 19.17
CA ASP A 207 -14.02 -10.37 20.13
C ASP A 207 -13.48 -9.47 21.24
N LYS A 208 -12.92 -8.32 20.88
CA LYS A 208 -12.44 -7.30 21.85
C LYS A 208 -13.56 -6.69 22.69
N LEU A 209 -14.76 -6.59 22.15
CA LEU A 209 -15.97 -6.16 22.86
C LEU A 209 -16.63 -7.29 23.69
N GLU A 210 -16.00 -8.45 23.77
CA GLU A 210 -16.52 -9.67 24.44
C GLU A 210 -17.87 -10.17 23.91
N LYS A 211 -18.26 -9.72 22.71
CA LYS A 211 -19.47 -10.20 21.99
C LYS A 211 -19.14 -11.49 21.25
N TYR A 212 -18.77 -12.54 21.98
CA TYR A 212 -18.13 -13.75 21.43
C TYR A 212 -19.00 -14.51 20.42
N SER A 213 -20.33 -14.54 20.62
CA SER A 213 -21.24 -15.19 19.67
C SER A 213 -21.22 -14.50 18.30
N ASP A 214 -21.18 -13.16 18.28
CA ASP A 214 -21.07 -12.38 17.06
C ASP A 214 -19.67 -12.53 16.44
N ALA A 215 -18.60 -12.48 17.25
CA ALA A 215 -17.25 -12.72 16.79
C ALA A 215 -17.13 -14.07 16.05
N ILE A 216 -17.64 -15.15 16.62
CA ILE A 216 -17.64 -16.48 15.98
C ILE A 216 -18.40 -16.45 14.65
N ARG A 217 -19.55 -15.77 14.59
CA ARG A 217 -20.34 -15.66 13.35
C ARG A 217 -19.52 -14.98 12.24
N TYR A 218 -18.81 -13.88 12.54
CA TYR A 218 -18.05 -13.14 11.55
C TYR A 218 -16.70 -13.78 11.21
N TYR A 219 -16.04 -14.48 12.14
CA TYR A 219 -14.90 -15.34 11.82
C TYR A 219 -15.29 -16.45 10.83
N ARG A 220 -16.46 -17.09 11.01
CA ARG A 220 -16.95 -18.09 10.05
C ARG A 220 -17.21 -17.48 8.69
N LYS A 221 -17.83 -16.27 8.66
CA LYS A 221 -18.09 -15.59 7.40
C LYS A 221 -16.80 -15.22 6.66
N PHE A 222 -15.77 -14.78 7.38
CA PHE A 222 -14.43 -14.60 6.83
C PHE A 222 -13.88 -15.92 6.24
N LEU A 223 -14.00 -17.04 6.94
CA LEU A 223 -13.50 -18.34 6.49
C LEU A 223 -14.24 -18.90 5.27
N GLU A 224 -15.51 -18.54 5.06
CA GLU A 224 -16.25 -18.86 3.83
C GLU A 224 -15.62 -18.17 2.61
N LEU A 225 -15.18 -16.93 2.76
CA LEU A 225 -14.60 -16.12 1.68
C LEU A 225 -13.10 -16.37 1.51
N LYS A 226 -12.38 -16.68 2.57
CA LYS A 226 -10.92 -16.90 2.58
C LYS A 226 -10.55 -18.04 3.53
N SER A 227 -10.50 -19.26 2.99
CA SER A 227 -10.27 -20.46 3.79
C SER A 227 -8.81 -20.86 3.98
N PHE A 228 -7.88 -20.33 3.17
CA PHE A 228 -6.45 -20.69 3.20
C PHE A 228 -5.60 -19.43 3.32
N SER A 229 -5.17 -19.13 4.53
CA SER A 229 -4.20 -18.06 4.86
C SER A 229 -3.81 -18.20 6.33
N GLU A 230 -2.77 -17.47 6.76
CA GLU A 230 -2.42 -17.36 8.18
C GLU A 230 -3.59 -16.80 9.00
N ASP A 231 -4.29 -15.78 8.49
CA ASP A 231 -5.49 -15.24 9.11
C ASP A 231 -6.60 -16.29 9.27
N ALA A 232 -6.72 -17.23 8.31
CA ALA A 232 -7.71 -18.30 8.39
C ALA A 232 -7.35 -19.34 9.47
N LEU A 233 -6.07 -19.60 9.67
CA LEU A 233 -5.61 -20.45 10.79
C LEU A 233 -5.91 -19.77 12.12
N PHE A 234 -5.57 -18.49 12.25
CA PHE A 234 -5.91 -17.68 13.42
C PHE A 234 -7.42 -17.71 13.71
N ALA A 235 -8.26 -17.44 12.71
CA ALA A 235 -9.71 -17.40 12.88
C ALA A 235 -10.28 -18.76 13.36
N ARG A 236 -9.79 -19.88 12.81
CA ARG A 236 -10.21 -21.23 13.26
C ARG A 236 -9.83 -21.49 14.71
N GLN A 237 -8.59 -21.17 15.06
CA GLN A 237 -8.13 -21.35 16.43
C GLN A 237 -8.94 -20.47 17.39
N ARG A 238 -9.18 -19.21 17.03
CA ARG A 238 -9.92 -18.29 17.88
C ARG A 238 -11.39 -18.72 18.08
N ILE A 239 -12.05 -19.23 17.04
CA ILE A 239 -13.40 -19.81 17.15
C ILE A 239 -13.43 -20.95 18.17
N LYS A 240 -12.40 -21.81 18.20
CA LYS A 240 -12.32 -22.92 19.17
C LYS A 240 -12.24 -22.38 20.60
N GLU A 241 -11.34 -21.44 20.85
CA GLU A 241 -11.16 -20.81 22.16
C GLU A 241 -12.44 -20.09 22.64
N LEU A 242 -13.09 -19.32 21.76
CA LEU A 242 -14.33 -18.60 22.11
C LEU A 242 -15.48 -19.52 22.44
N LYS A 243 -15.57 -20.72 21.84
CA LYS A 243 -16.56 -21.74 22.19
C LYS A 243 -16.35 -22.33 23.58
N GLU A 244 -15.12 -22.34 24.08
CA GLU A 244 -14.81 -22.79 25.45
C GLU A 244 -15.14 -21.71 26.48
N ILE A 245 -14.98 -20.42 26.11
CA ILE A 245 -15.26 -19.25 26.98
C ILE A 245 -16.76 -19.02 27.19
N ILE A 246 -17.59 -19.20 26.16
CA ILE A 246 -19.04 -18.90 26.21
C ILE A 246 -19.77 -19.73 27.30
N PRO A 247 -19.59 -21.05 27.46
CA PRO A 247 -20.21 -21.84 28.54
C PRO A 247 -19.77 -21.36 29.92
N ALA A 248 -18.48 -21.07 30.12
CA ALA A 248 -17.93 -20.64 31.41
C ALA A 248 -18.52 -19.29 31.89
N LYS A 249 -18.87 -18.38 30.99
CA LYS A 249 -19.56 -17.11 31.34
C LYS A 249 -21.06 -17.29 31.66
N LYS A 250 -21.70 -18.38 31.24
CA LYS A 250 -23.10 -18.67 31.54
C LYS A 250 -23.32 -19.34 32.92
N GLU A 251 -22.26 -19.84 33.55
CA GLU A 251 -22.34 -20.59 34.82
C GLU A 251 -22.15 -19.82 36.14
N PRO A 252 -21.78 -18.49 36.20
CA PRO A 252 -21.56 -17.88 37.51
C PRO A 252 -22.79 -17.76 38.41
N TYR A 253 -24.01 -18.05 37.92
CA TYR A 253 -25.25 -17.95 38.68
C TYR A 253 -25.82 -19.29 39.15
N LEU A 254 -25.21 -20.42 38.80
CA LEU A 254 -25.72 -21.76 39.20
C LEU A 254 -24.98 -22.41 40.39
N LYS A 255 -24.01 -21.73 41.01
CA LYS A 255 -23.28 -22.26 42.18
C LYS A 255 -23.66 -21.65 43.54
N LEU A 256 -24.80 -20.95 43.63
CA LEU A 256 -25.30 -20.34 44.87
C LEU A 256 -26.78 -20.69 45.14
N ILE A 257 -27.17 -21.98 44.94
CA ILE A 257 -28.38 -22.55 45.51
C ILE A 257 -28.02 -23.89 46.18
#